data_e9a1832c46570d6fc8b5ec477bf7663b
#
_entry.id   e9a1832c46570d6fc8b5ec477bf7663b
#
_cell.length_a   1.000
_cell.length_b   1.000
_cell.length_c   1.000
_cell.angle_alpha   90.00
_cell.angle_beta   90.00
_cell.angle_gamma   90.00
#
_symmetry.space_group_name_H-M   'P 1'
#
loop_
_entity.id
_entity.type
_entity.pdbx_description
1 polymer ?
#
loop_
_entity_poly.entity_id
_entity_poly.type
_entity_poly.pdbx_seq_one_letter_code
_entity_poly.pdbx_strand_id
1 'polypeptide(L)'
;MSTQLMTPQEREQLHSLIREKLDLGGAEEIEDTTLVRELPGVDSMKLLGLLGAVELGFQVNLGFEAIPQVRTVRDIEHLICDSRERYASRES
;
A
#
# COMPACT_ATOMS: atom_id res chain seq x y z
N MET A 1 -7.01 -21.76 -2.89
CA MET A 1 -5.79 -21.13 -3.35
C MET A 1 -6.02 -19.66 -3.65
N SER A 2 -5.19 -18.81 -3.13
CA SER A 2 -5.42 -17.38 -3.27
C SER A 2 -4.91 -16.89 -4.62
N THR A 3 -5.81 -16.29 -5.40
CA THR A 3 -5.45 -15.64 -6.64
C THR A 3 -5.35 -14.13 -6.44
N GLN A 4 -5.42 -13.69 -5.19
CA GLN A 4 -5.46 -12.28 -4.86
C GLN A 4 -4.09 -11.69 -4.54
N LEU A 5 -3.05 -12.51 -4.61
CA LEU A 5 -1.70 -12.04 -4.35
C LEU A 5 -1.25 -11.05 -5.42
N MET A 6 -0.44 -10.10 -5.00
CA MET A 6 0.05 -9.09 -5.93
C MET A 6 1.09 -9.69 -6.88
N THR A 7 0.99 -9.30 -8.13
CA THR A 7 2.00 -9.68 -9.12
C THR A 7 3.27 -8.83 -8.93
N PRO A 8 4.41 -9.28 -9.49
CA PRO A 8 5.61 -8.46 -9.42
C PRO A 8 5.42 -7.06 -10.02
N GLN A 9 4.63 -6.94 -11.07
CA GLN A 9 4.34 -5.65 -11.69
C GLN A 9 3.56 -4.76 -10.73
N GLU A 10 2.60 -5.33 -10.02
CA GLU A 10 1.83 -4.58 -9.06
C GLU A 10 2.69 -4.12 -7.89
N ARG A 11 3.63 -4.95 -7.46
CA ARG A 11 4.56 -4.54 -6.40
C ARG A 11 5.41 -3.37 -6.83
N GLU A 12 5.89 -3.38 -8.06
CA GLU A 12 6.65 -2.26 -8.58
C GLU A 12 5.80 -1.00 -8.65
N GLN A 13 4.54 -1.16 -9.06
CA GLN A 13 3.60 -0.03 -9.08
C GLN A 13 3.40 0.53 -7.68
N LEU A 14 3.24 -0.35 -6.69
CA LEU A 14 3.09 0.08 -5.31
C LEU A 14 4.33 0.83 -4.82
N HIS A 15 5.51 0.29 -5.12
CA HIS A 15 6.75 0.95 -4.72
C HIS A 15 6.86 2.34 -5.35
N SER A 16 6.47 2.49 -6.60
CA SER A 16 6.48 3.78 -7.28
C SER A 16 5.52 4.76 -6.62
N LEU A 17 4.33 4.29 -6.24
CA LEU A 17 3.37 5.14 -5.54
C LEU A 17 3.92 5.60 -4.20
N ILE A 18 4.57 4.69 -3.47
CA ILE A 18 5.16 5.03 -2.18
C ILE A 18 6.19 6.14 -2.36
N ARG A 19 7.09 5.99 -3.32
CA ARG A 19 8.11 7.00 -3.57
C ARG A 19 7.50 8.34 -3.93
N GLU A 20 6.49 8.32 -4.77
CA GLU A 20 5.86 9.54 -5.24
C GLU A 20 5.08 10.24 -4.13
N LYS A 21 4.26 9.48 -3.41
CA LYS A 21 3.36 10.08 -2.43
C LYS A 21 4.05 10.45 -1.13
N LEU A 22 5.14 9.80 -0.79
CA LEU A 22 5.91 10.13 0.39
C LEU A 22 7.08 11.06 0.09
N ASP A 23 7.19 11.54 -1.15
CA ASP A 23 8.23 12.47 -1.57
C ASP A 23 9.63 11.93 -1.32
N LEU A 24 9.82 10.66 -1.55
CA LEU A 24 11.13 10.04 -1.38
C LEU A 24 11.96 10.30 -2.62
N GLY A 25 13.21 10.70 -2.43
CA GLY A 25 14.13 10.82 -3.55
C GLY A 25 14.44 9.44 -4.12
N GLY A 26 15.10 9.42 -5.27
CA GLY A 26 15.46 8.15 -5.88
C GLY A 26 16.49 7.35 -5.10
N ALA A 27 17.04 7.92 -4.02
CA ALA A 27 18.07 7.27 -3.22
C ALA A 27 17.52 6.28 -2.20
N GLU A 28 16.23 6.39 -1.88
CA GLU A 28 15.64 5.50 -0.87
C GLU A 28 15.25 4.18 -1.48
N GLU A 29 15.69 3.10 -0.88
CA GLU A 29 15.30 1.77 -1.30
C GLU A 29 14.02 1.34 -0.60
N ILE A 30 13.09 0.82 -1.38
CA ILE A 30 11.80 0.36 -0.85
C ILE A 30 11.75 -1.15 -0.95
N GLU A 31 11.56 -1.79 0.19
CA GLU A 31 11.42 -3.24 0.26
C GLU A 31 10.17 -3.58 1.05
N ASP A 32 9.75 -4.83 1.01
CA ASP A 32 8.57 -5.28 1.75
C ASP A 32 8.69 -5.01 3.24
N THR A 33 9.91 -5.07 3.77
CA THR A 33 10.15 -4.87 5.20
C THR A 33 10.40 -3.43 5.57
N THR A 34 10.39 -2.52 4.61
CA THR A 34 10.64 -1.11 4.87
C THR A 34 9.58 -0.55 5.81
N LEU A 35 10.03 0.11 6.89
CA LEU A 35 9.13 0.74 7.85
C LEU A 35 8.74 2.12 7.32
N VAL A 36 7.57 2.20 6.71
CA VAL A 36 7.16 3.43 6.00
C VAL A 36 7.06 4.63 6.92
N ARG A 37 6.70 4.41 8.19
CA ARG A 37 6.57 5.53 9.12
C ARG A 37 7.92 6.10 9.56
N GLU A 38 8.99 5.35 9.36
CA GLU A 38 10.33 5.80 9.74
C GLU A 38 11.09 6.44 8.59
N LEU A 39 10.48 6.46 7.40
CA LEU A 39 11.10 7.14 6.28
C LEU A 39 11.10 8.66 6.51
N PRO A 40 12.11 9.36 6.00
CA PRO A 40 12.24 10.81 6.26
C PRO A 40 11.01 11.58 5.79
N GLY A 41 10.50 12.44 6.66
CA GLY A 41 9.42 13.34 6.31
C GLY A 41 8.04 12.71 6.25
N VAL A 42 7.89 11.45 6.63
CA VAL A 42 6.59 10.79 6.59
C VAL A 42 5.78 11.14 7.83
N ASP A 43 4.53 11.53 7.61
CA ASP A 43 3.58 11.79 8.68
C ASP A 43 2.22 11.20 8.29
N SER A 44 1.23 11.39 9.16
CA SER A 44 -0.10 10.81 8.94
C SER A 44 -0.76 11.33 7.67
N MET A 45 -0.54 12.59 7.34
CA MET A 45 -1.13 13.18 6.14
C MET A 45 -0.57 12.53 4.89
N LYS A 46 0.73 12.28 4.87
CA LYS A 46 1.34 11.62 3.73
C LYS A 46 0.89 10.17 3.60
N LEU A 47 0.76 9.48 4.74
CA LEU A 47 0.25 8.12 4.73
C LEU A 47 -1.19 8.08 4.21
N LEU A 48 -2.00 9.04 4.64
CA LEU A 48 -3.38 9.11 4.16
C LEU A 48 -3.41 9.32 2.65
N GLY A 49 -2.57 10.22 2.14
CA GLY A 49 -2.46 10.45 0.70
C GLY A 49 -2.01 9.20 -0.04
N LEU A 50 -1.05 8.47 0.53
CA LEU A 50 -0.59 7.23 -0.06
C LEU A 50 -1.70 6.20 -0.14
N LEU A 51 -2.44 6.01 0.96
CA LEU A 51 -3.52 5.03 0.96
C LEU A 51 -4.61 5.41 -0.03
N GLY A 52 -4.91 6.71 -0.17
CA GLY A 52 -5.86 7.16 -1.18
C GLY A 52 -5.39 6.84 -2.59
N ALA A 53 -4.10 7.03 -2.86
CA ALA A 53 -3.55 6.70 -4.17
C ALA A 53 -3.58 5.19 -4.42
N VAL A 54 -3.35 4.40 -3.37
CA VAL A 54 -3.42 2.94 -3.48
C VAL A 54 -4.85 2.51 -3.81
N GLU A 55 -5.83 3.11 -3.15
CA GLU A 55 -7.23 2.80 -3.43
C GLU A 55 -7.57 3.04 -4.90
N LEU A 56 -7.13 4.16 -5.43
CA LEU A 56 -7.40 4.48 -6.83
C LEU A 56 -6.60 3.61 -7.79
N GLY A 57 -5.32 3.40 -7.48
CA GLY A 57 -4.44 2.68 -8.40
C GLY A 57 -4.72 1.19 -8.47
N PHE A 58 -5.17 0.60 -7.37
CA PHE A 58 -5.43 -0.83 -7.31
C PHE A 58 -6.91 -1.16 -7.21
N GLN A 59 -7.76 -0.13 -7.21
CA GLN A 59 -9.22 -0.30 -7.16
C GLN A 59 -9.64 -1.11 -5.94
N VAL A 60 -9.11 -0.71 -4.78
CA VAL A 60 -9.44 -1.35 -3.51
C VAL A 60 -9.99 -0.29 -2.57
N ASN A 61 -10.59 -0.73 -1.48
CA ASN A 61 -11.21 0.15 -0.50
C ASN A 61 -10.62 -0.17 0.87
N LEU A 62 -9.77 0.73 1.37
CA LEU A 62 -9.03 0.48 2.61
C LEU A 62 -9.63 1.20 3.82
N GLY A 63 -10.03 2.47 3.64
CA GLY A 63 -10.60 3.25 4.73
C GLY A 63 -9.55 3.83 5.67
N PHE A 64 -9.99 4.74 6.53
CA PHE A 64 -9.11 5.41 7.49
C PHE A 64 -8.58 4.46 8.54
N GLU A 65 -9.33 3.41 8.86
CA GLU A 65 -8.94 2.47 9.90
C GLU A 65 -7.69 1.69 9.51
N ALA A 66 -7.33 1.71 8.24
CA ALA A 66 -6.13 1.02 7.79
C ALA A 66 -4.85 1.74 8.24
N ILE A 67 -4.92 3.05 8.48
CA ILE A 67 -3.73 3.83 8.79
C ILE A 67 -2.95 3.27 9.99
N PRO A 68 -3.58 2.97 11.14
CA PRO A 68 -2.83 2.42 12.26
C PRO A 68 -2.21 1.06 11.99
N GLN A 69 -2.72 0.34 11.00
CA GLN A 69 -2.24 -1.00 10.68
C GLN A 69 -1.01 -0.99 9.78
N VAL A 70 -0.72 0.16 9.16
CA VAL A 70 0.38 0.25 8.21
C VAL A 70 1.68 0.53 8.95
N ARG A 71 2.59 -0.43 8.93
CA ARG A 71 3.93 -0.28 9.48
C ARG A 71 4.97 -0.48 8.39
N THR A 72 4.81 -1.54 7.61
CA THR A 72 5.74 -1.88 6.54
C THR A 72 5.02 -1.84 5.21
N VAL A 73 5.82 -1.91 4.14
CA VAL A 73 5.26 -2.01 2.79
C VAL A 73 4.42 -3.29 2.69
N ARG A 74 4.87 -4.37 3.33
CA ARG A 74 4.12 -5.63 3.30
C ARG A 74 2.73 -5.46 3.90
N ASP A 75 2.58 -4.64 4.94
CA ASP A 75 1.27 -4.38 5.52
C ASP A 75 0.33 -3.78 4.48
N ILE A 76 0.84 -2.88 3.66
CA ILE A 76 0.04 -2.29 2.59
C ILE A 76 -0.37 -3.37 1.58
N GLU A 77 0.57 -4.24 1.22
CA GLU A 77 0.26 -5.35 0.31
C GLU A 77 -0.84 -6.24 0.88
N HIS A 78 -0.75 -6.54 2.17
CA HIS A 78 -1.76 -7.37 2.82
C HIS A 78 -3.14 -6.69 2.80
N LEU A 79 -3.17 -5.39 3.02
CA LEU A 79 -4.43 -4.65 2.98
C LEU A 79 -5.05 -4.70 1.58
N ILE A 80 -4.23 -4.57 0.56
CA ILE A 80 -4.70 -4.67 -0.81
C ILE A 80 -5.29 -6.06 -1.07
N CYS A 81 -4.56 -7.09 -0.69
CA CYS A 81 -5.00 -8.47 -0.90
C CYS A 81 -6.26 -8.78 -0.12
N ASP A 82 -6.33 -8.33 1.13
CA ASP A 82 -7.52 -8.53 1.96
C ASP A 82 -8.74 -7.85 1.35
N SER A 83 -8.55 -6.64 0.83
CA SER A 83 -9.64 -5.91 0.21
C SER A 83 -10.14 -6.65 -1.03
N ARG A 84 -9.23 -7.19 -1.82
CA ARG A 84 -9.60 -7.96 -3.00
C ARG A 84 -10.37 -9.21 -2.65
N GLU A 85 -9.94 -9.90 -1.60
CA GLU A 85 -10.63 -11.11 -1.15
C GLU A 85 -12.04 -10.81 -0.68
N ARG A 86 -12.20 -9.74 0.10
CA ARG A 86 -13.53 -9.35 0.58
C ARG A 86 -14.44 -8.98 -0.57
N TYR A 87 -13.91 -8.30 -1.56
CA TYR A 87 -14.68 -7.92 -2.73
C TYR A 87 -15.11 -9.16 -3.53
N ALA A 88 -14.18 -10.09 -3.72
CA ALA A 88 -14.49 -11.33 -4.43
C ALA A 88 -15.55 -12.14 -3.69
N SER A 89 -15.49 -12.18 -2.35
CA SER A 89 -16.47 -12.89 -1.56
C SER A 89 -17.87 -12.31 -1.72
N ARG A 90 -17.96 -11.00 -1.88
CA ARG A 90 -19.26 -10.35 -2.07
C ARG A 90 -19.87 -10.68 -3.42
N GLU A 91 -19.02 -10.88 -4.40
CA GLU A 91 -19.47 -11.15 -5.75
C GLU A 91 -19.99 -12.58 -5.91
N SER A 92 -19.55 -13.46 -5.07
CA SER A 92 -19.99 -14.85 -5.14
C SER A 92 -21.20 -15.09 -4.21
#